data_65c60c449308d8f43b66042cf3349a19
#
_entry.id   65c60c449308d8f43b66042cf3349a19
#
_cell.length_a   1.000
_cell.length_b   1.000
_cell.length_c   1.000
_cell.angle_alpha   90.00
_cell.angle_beta   90.00
_cell.angle_gamma   90.00
#
_symmetry.space_group_name_H-M   'P 1'
#
loop_
_entity.id
_entity.type
_entity.pdbx_description
1 polymer ?
#
loop_
_entity_poly.entity_id
_entity_poly.type
_entity_poly.pdbx_seq_one_letter_code
_entity_poly.pdbx_strand_id
1 'polypeptide(L)'
;MRGAFNSSEKIAAVTAFDPILQRLDMIADPRRGQGKRFEQRYVLLFAILAIVTGADSYRGIHTFIRVHLKRLDRAFGLGWKRPPAHTSIRSILSGLDGAHVEAAFRSHAADLGAARPPGQEQCRVVAIDGKVLRGSFDAFHDGSARQFLSAFAAETALTIAHIEIDEKSNEIPAAQQLLAELDLAGRIVTPSTVKKHLRSPGQGAWT
;
A
#
# COMPACT_ATOMS: atom_id res chain seq x y z
N MET A 1 11.34 -7.39 -34.96
CA MET A 1 9.90 -7.72 -34.94
C MET A 1 9.20 -6.73 -33.99
N ARG A 2 8.41 -5.79 -34.54
CA ARG A 2 7.66 -4.79 -33.76
C ARG A 2 6.26 -5.38 -33.53
N GLY A 3 6.04 -6.04 -32.38
CA GLY A 3 4.71 -6.46 -31.99
C GLY A 3 3.84 -5.22 -31.73
N ALA A 4 2.95 -4.91 -32.62
CA ALA A 4 1.89 -3.95 -32.40
C ALA A 4 0.90 -4.58 -31.40
N PHE A 5 0.85 -4.07 -30.19
CA PHE A 5 -0.25 -4.39 -29.27
C PHE A 5 -1.56 -4.01 -29.96
N ASN A 6 -2.47 -4.94 -30.07
CA ASN A 6 -3.79 -4.73 -30.65
C ASN A 6 -4.61 -3.78 -29.74
N SER A 7 -5.55 -3.02 -30.33
CA SER A 7 -6.41 -2.09 -29.58
C SER A 7 -7.13 -2.78 -28.42
N SER A 8 -7.48 -4.05 -28.55
CA SER A 8 -8.08 -4.88 -27.50
C SER A 8 -7.14 -5.13 -26.31
N GLU A 9 -5.83 -5.31 -26.54
CA GLU A 9 -4.84 -5.48 -25.47
C GLU A 9 -4.59 -4.19 -24.69
N LYS A 10 -4.70 -3.03 -25.37
CA LYS A 10 -4.64 -1.72 -24.71
C LYS A 10 -5.81 -1.52 -23.76
N ILE A 11 -7.02 -1.81 -24.24
CA ILE A 11 -8.25 -1.68 -23.43
C ILE A 11 -8.15 -2.62 -22.23
N ALA A 12 -7.76 -3.88 -22.42
CA ALA A 12 -7.63 -4.86 -21.34
C ALA A 12 -6.57 -4.46 -20.30
N ALA A 13 -5.42 -3.92 -20.72
CA ALA A 13 -4.38 -3.49 -19.78
C ALA A 13 -4.81 -2.29 -18.94
N VAL A 14 -5.51 -1.31 -19.52
CA VAL A 14 -6.03 -0.15 -18.79
C VAL A 14 -7.12 -0.60 -17.83
N THR A 15 -8.09 -1.39 -18.28
CA THR A 15 -9.20 -1.88 -17.47
C THR A 15 -8.73 -2.67 -16.24
N ALA A 16 -7.63 -3.42 -16.34
CA ALA A 16 -7.07 -4.15 -15.21
C ALA A 16 -6.54 -3.22 -14.09
N PHE A 17 -6.11 -2.01 -14.42
CA PHE A 17 -5.61 -1.03 -13.46
C PHE A 17 -6.63 0.04 -13.06
N ASP A 18 -7.81 0.08 -13.69
CA ASP A 18 -8.84 1.06 -13.37
C ASP A 18 -9.24 1.09 -11.89
N PRO A 19 -9.45 -0.05 -11.21
CA PRO A 19 -9.82 -0.03 -9.80
C PRO A 19 -8.77 0.64 -8.92
N ILE A 20 -7.49 0.31 -9.10
CA ILE A 20 -6.43 0.94 -8.31
C ILE A 20 -6.23 2.41 -8.71
N LEU A 21 -6.33 2.77 -9.99
CA LEU A 21 -6.23 4.16 -10.44
C LEU A 21 -7.31 5.03 -9.82
N GLN A 22 -8.56 4.54 -9.74
CA GLN A 22 -9.66 5.25 -9.08
C GLN A 22 -9.34 5.51 -7.60
N ARG A 23 -8.70 4.56 -6.90
CA ARG A 23 -8.30 4.75 -5.50
C ARG A 23 -7.12 5.72 -5.37
N LEU A 24 -6.17 5.69 -6.29
CA LEU A 24 -5.06 6.63 -6.31
C LEU A 24 -5.50 8.07 -6.63
N ASP A 25 -6.58 8.26 -7.39
CA ASP A 25 -7.18 9.57 -7.66
C ASP A 25 -7.81 10.21 -6.41
N MET A 26 -8.19 9.42 -5.41
CA MET A 26 -8.74 9.92 -4.14
C MET A 26 -7.65 10.55 -3.26
N ILE A 27 -6.37 10.29 -3.52
CA ILE A 27 -5.26 10.85 -2.76
C ILE A 27 -5.05 12.31 -3.22
N ALA A 28 -5.24 13.25 -2.29
CA ALA A 28 -5.08 14.67 -2.58
C ALA A 28 -3.67 14.97 -3.11
N ASP A 29 -3.61 15.77 -4.18
CA ASP A 29 -2.35 16.24 -4.75
C ASP A 29 -2.02 17.64 -4.22
N PRO A 30 -1.12 17.77 -3.23
CA PRO A 30 -0.79 19.05 -2.60
C PRO A 30 0.05 19.98 -3.47
N ARG A 31 0.50 19.52 -4.65
CA ARG A 31 1.35 20.31 -5.52
C ARG A 31 0.59 21.49 -6.14
N ARG A 32 1.29 22.61 -6.33
CA ARG A 32 0.77 23.75 -7.10
C ARG A 32 0.62 23.38 -8.58
N GLY A 33 -0.26 24.07 -9.31
CA GLY A 33 -0.59 23.78 -10.73
C GLY A 33 0.64 23.62 -11.62
N GLN A 34 1.66 24.46 -11.44
CA GLN A 34 2.93 24.37 -12.19
C GLN A 34 3.72 23.09 -11.94
N GLY A 35 3.52 22.43 -10.78
CA GLY A 35 4.17 21.15 -10.41
C GLY A 35 3.44 19.91 -10.93
N LYS A 36 2.26 20.05 -11.54
CA LYS A 36 1.39 18.94 -11.96
C LYS A 36 1.62 18.45 -13.38
N ARG A 37 2.81 18.68 -13.96
CA ARG A 37 3.16 18.20 -15.30
C ARG A 37 2.96 16.68 -15.45
N PHE A 38 3.23 15.92 -14.39
CA PHE A 38 3.00 14.47 -14.33
C PHE A 38 1.82 14.23 -13.40
N GLU A 39 0.77 13.59 -13.89
CA GLU A 39 -0.40 13.25 -13.07
C GLU A 39 0.01 12.32 -11.93
N GLN A 40 -0.40 12.70 -10.70
CA GLN A 40 0.01 12.00 -9.48
C GLN A 40 -0.35 10.52 -9.52
N ARG A 41 -1.59 10.18 -9.91
CA ARG A 41 -2.08 8.79 -9.97
C ARG A 41 -1.17 7.88 -10.79
N TYR A 42 -0.68 8.33 -11.93
CA TYR A 42 0.22 7.52 -12.75
C TYR A 42 1.62 7.41 -12.15
N VAL A 43 2.13 8.47 -11.53
CA VAL A 43 3.42 8.41 -10.82
C VAL A 43 3.33 7.42 -9.66
N LEU A 44 2.21 7.42 -8.92
CA LEU A 44 1.95 6.47 -7.82
C LEU A 44 1.83 5.03 -8.35
N LEU A 45 1.02 4.80 -9.38
CA LEU A 45 0.90 3.47 -9.99
C LEU A 45 2.26 2.94 -10.45
N PHE A 46 3.05 3.76 -11.13
CA PHE A 46 4.34 3.33 -11.64
C PHE A 46 5.38 3.15 -10.53
N ALA A 47 5.27 3.90 -9.44
CA ALA A 47 6.08 3.68 -8.24
C ALA A 47 5.75 2.31 -7.62
N ILE A 48 4.47 1.97 -7.49
CA ILE A 48 4.03 0.65 -7.01
C ILE A 48 4.58 -0.47 -7.91
N LEU A 49 4.40 -0.36 -9.22
CA LEU A 49 4.90 -1.35 -10.18
C LEU A 49 6.43 -1.49 -10.12
N ALA A 50 7.14 -0.37 -9.99
CA ALA A 50 8.59 -0.37 -9.85
C ALA A 50 9.04 -1.08 -8.57
N ILE A 51 8.39 -0.80 -7.42
CA ILE A 51 8.70 -1.42 -6.13
C ILE A 51 8.43 -2.93 -6.18
N VAL A 52 7.30 -3.33 -6.73
CA VAL A 52 6.95 -4.76 -6.90
C VAL A 52 7.97 -5.49 -7.77
N THR A 53 8.59 -4.79 -8.74
CA THR A 53 9.66 -5.35 -9.60
C THR A 53 11.07 -5.17 -9.04
N GLY A 54 11.21 -4.71 -7.78
CA GLY A 54 12.47 -4.67 -7.06
C GLY A 54 13.15 -3.31 -6.98
N ALA A 55 12.48 -2.21 -7.36
CA ALA A 55 13.04 -0.88 -7.14
C ALA A 55 13.00 -0.52 -5.65
N ASP A 56 14.13 -0.12 -5.10
CA ASP A 56 14.34 0.23 -3.69
C ASP A 56 14.60 1.73 -3.45
N SER A 57 14.58 2.52 -4.51
CA SER A 57 14.94 3.93 -4.45
C SER A 57 14.18 4.77 -5.49
N TYR A 58 14.09 6.08 -5.25
CA TYR A 58 13.50 7.02 -6.24
C TYR A 58 14.22 6.98 -7.59
N ARG A 59 15.53 6.67 -7.61
CA ARG A 59 16.29 6.47 -8.85
C ARG A 59 15.91 5.15 -9.53
N GLY A 60 15.65 4.11 -8.76
CA GLY A 60 15.12 2.83 -9.26
C GLY A 60 13.76 3.02 -9.91
N ILE A 61 12.84 3.74 -9.26
CA ILE A 61 11.52 4.08 -9.81
C ILE A 61 11.66 4.90 -11.11
N HIS A 62 12.53 5.92 -11.12
CA HIS A 62 12.83 6.69 -12.35
C HIS A 62 13.33 5.78 -13.46
N THR A 63 14.26 4.87 -13.16
CA THR A 63 14.82 3.94 -14.16
C THR A 63 13.75 3.02 -14.72
N PHE A 64 12.87 2.46 -13.87
CA PHE A 64 11.72 1.67 -14.30
C PHE A 64 10.84 2.44 -15.28
N ILE A 65 10.40 3.65 -14.91
CA ILE A 65 9.57 4.48 -15.76
C ILE A 65 10.30 4.80 -17.08
N ARG A 66 11.58 5.14 -17.04
CA ARG A 66 12.39 5.46 -18.21
C ARG A 66 12.47 4.28 -19.19
N VAL A 67 12.74 3.09 -18.70
CA VAL A 67 12.86 1.87 -19.51
C VAL A 67 11.53 1.52 -20.15
N HIS A 68 10.45 1.66 -19.40
CA HIS A 68 9.11 1.27 -19.84
C HIS A 68 8.28 2.42 -20.43
N LEU A 69 8.82 3.64 -20.54
CA LEU A 69 8.07 4.85 -20.89
C LEU A 69 7.20 4.69 -22.13
N LYS A 70 7.75 4.13 -23.21
CA LYS A 70 7.00 3.92 -24.47
C LYS A 70 5.81 2.96 -24.30
N ARG A 71 5.95 1.95 -23.44
CA ARG A 71 4.87 0.98 -23.16
C ARG A 71 3.81 1.62 -22.27
N LEU A 72 4.23 2.32 -21.22
CA LEU A 72 3.35 3.04 -20.29
C LEU A 72 2.59 4.15 -21.00
N ASP A 73 3.28 4.95 -21.82
CA ASP A 73 2.64 6.01 -22.61
C ASP A 73 1.60 5.44 -23.58
N ARG A 74 1.93 4.35 -24.25
CA ARG A 74 1.00 3.67 -25.16
C ARG A 74 -0.20 3.07 -24.41
N ALA A 75 0.02 2.47 -23.23
CA ALA A 75 -1.03 1.84 -22.45
C ALA A 75 -1.99 2.88 -21.84
N PHE A 76 -1.45 3.94 -21.27
CA PHE A 76 -2.23 4.90 -20.46
C PHE A 76 -2.49 6.25 -21.17
N GLY A 77 -1.95 6.47 -22.37
CA GLY A 77 -2.17 7.73 -23.12
C GLY A 77 -1.57 8.97 -22.45
N LEU A 78 -0.41 8.84 -21.81
CA LEU A 78 0.15 9.86 -20.92
C LEU A 78 0.62 11.12 -21.65
N GLY A 79 1.07 11.00 -22.89
CA GLY A 79 1.72 12.09 -23.65
C GLY A 79 3.08 12.52 -23.06
N TRP A 80 3.72 11.67 -22.26
CA TRP A 80 4.98 12.01 -21.62
C TRP A 80 6.16 11.86 -22.58
N LYS A 81 6.76 12.98 -22.97
CA LYS A 81 7.98 12.99 -23.79
C LYS A 81 9.22 12.49 -23.04
N ARG A 82 9.24 12.58 -21.73
CA ARG A 82 10.31 12.13 -20.84
C ARG A 82 9.73 11.68 -19.50
N PRO A 83 10.40 10.77 -18.76
CA PRO A 83 9.96 10.34 -17.45
C PRO A 83 10.11 11.48 -16.42
N PRO A 84 9.35 11.47 -15.31
CA PRO A 84 9.60 12.36 -14.19
C PRO A 84 11.00 12.12 -13.62
N ALA A 85 11.72 13.18 -13.29
CA ALA A 85 13.03 13.06 -12.63
C ALA A 85 12.88 12.40 -11.25
N HIS A 86 13.91 11.72 -10.76
CA HIS A 86 13.89 11.08 -9.44
C HIS A 86 13.59 12.08 -8.31
N THR A 87 14.02 13.35 -8.45
CA THR A 87 13.70 14.43 -7.50
C THR A 87 12.21 14.79 -7.53
N SER A 88 11.59 14.80 -8.71
CA SER A 88 10.13 15.01 -8.84
C SER A 88 9.35 13.84 -8.23
N ILE A 89 9.80 12.61 -8.46
CA ILE A 89 9.20 11.41 -7.85
C ILE A 89 9.29 11.50 -6.33
N ARG A 90 10.49 11.84 -5.81
CA ARG A 90 10.68 12.05 -4.36
C ARG A 90 9.70 13.11 -3.83
N SER A 91 9.64 14.28 -4.46
CA SER A 91 8.75 15.37 -4.02
C SER A 91 7.29 14.96 -4.02
N ILE A 92 6.83 14.19 -5.01
CA ILE A 92 5.46 13.67 -5.06
C ILE A 92 5.22 12.72 -3.90
N LEU A 93 6.07 11.69 -3.74
CA LEU A 93 5.87 10.65 -2.73
C LEU A 93 6.03 11.18 -1.30
N SER A 94 6.98 12.11 -1.07
CA SER A 94 7.17 12.71 0.25
C SER A 94 6.10 13.74 0.64
N GLY A 95 5.34 14.25 -0.33
CA GLY A 95 4.25 15.20 -0.09
C GLY A 95 2.88 14.54 0.12
N LEU A 96 2.80 13.21 0.07
CA LEU A 96 1.55 12.50 0.28
C LEU A 96 1.13 12.57 1.75
N ASP A 97 -0.17 12.74 1.96
CA ASP A 97 -0.78 12.56 3.27
C ASP A 97 -0.95 11.05 3.56
N GLY A 98 -0.35 10.58 4.65
CA GLY A 98 -0.38 9.17 5.04
C GLY A 98 -1.79 8.65 5.28
N ALA A 99 -2.69 9.46 5.85
CA ALA A 99 -4.06 9.06 6.09
C ALA A 99 -4.84 8.85 4.78
N HIS A 100 -4.63 9.71 3.78
CA HIS A 100 -5.24 9.55 2.46
C HIS A 100 -4.71 8.31 1.72
N VAL A 101 -3.40 8.03 1.84
CA VAL A 101 -2.80 6.82 1.26
C VAL A 101 -3.39 5.57 1.90
N GLU A 102 -3.49 5.56 3.23
CA GLU A 102 -4.08 4.44 3.97
C GLU A 102 -5.55 4.22 3.61
N ALA A 103 -6.35 5.28 3.53
CA ALA A 103 -7.76 5.20 3.13
C ALA A 103 -7.92 4.62 1.72
N ALA A 104 -7.09 5.06 0.76
CA ALA A 104 -7.09 4.54 -0.60
C ALA A 104 -6.70 3.06 -0.63
N PHE A 105 -5.69 2.66 0.15
CA PHE A 105 -5.25 1.28 0.27
C PHE A 105 -6.34 0.37 0.87
N ARG A 106 -6.95 0.76 1.98
CA ARG A 106 -8.04 0.01 2.63
C ARG A 106 -9.22 -0.17 1.69
N SER A 107 -9.59 0.89 0.97
CA SER A 107 -10.67 0.84 0.01
C SER A 107 -10.37 -0.13 -1.14
N HIS A 108 -9.14 -0.13 -1.65
CA HIS A 108 -8.73 -1.09 -2.68
C HIS A 108 -8.72 -2.53 -2.17
N ALA A 109 -8.23 -2.77 -0.96
CA ALA A 109 -8.24 -4.09 -0.34
C ALA A 109 -9.67 -4.61 -0.12
N ALA A 110 -10.61 -3.73 0.25
CA ALA A 110 -12.04 -4.07 0.39
C ALA A 110 -12.66 -4.48 -0.95
N ASP A 111 -12.36 -3.74 -2.05
CA ASP A 111 -12.83 -4.09 -3.40
C ASP A 111 -12.31 -5.47 -3.83
N LEU A 112 -11.03 -5.76 -3.58
CA LEU A 112 -10.45 -7.07 -3.88
C LEU A 112 -11.10 -8.19 -3.06
N GLY A 113 -11.45 -7.91 -1.81
CA GLY A 113 -12.17 -8.83 -0.95
C GLY A 113 -13.60 -9.09 -1.41
N ALA A 114 -14.29 -8.06 -1.91
CA ALA A 114 -15.67 -8.14 -2.39
C ALA A 114 -15.80 -8.82 -3.78
N ALA A 115 -14.77 -8.76 -4.60
CA ALA A 115 -14.76 -9.33 -5.96
C ALA A 115 -14.70 -10.87 -5.99
N ARG A 116 -14.82 -11.55 -4.85
CA ARG A 116 -14.78 -13.01 -4.74
C ARG A 116 -16.07 -13.69 -5.24
N PRO A 117 -15.95 -14.88 -5.83
CA PRO A 117 -17.12 -15.68 -6.19
C PRO A 117 -17.97 -16.02 -4.96
N PRO A 118 -19.31 -15.99 -5.07
CA PRO A 118 -20.20 -16.44 -4.01
C PRO A 118 -19.92 -17.91 -3.67
N GLY A 119 -19.78 -18.22 -2.37
CA GLY A 119 -19.49 -19.56 -1.87
C GLY A 119 -18.06 -19.76 -1.31
N GLN A 120 -17.17 -18.82 -1.50
CA GLN A 120 -15.93 -18.76 -0.70
C GLN A 120 -16.25 -18.01 0.60
N GLU A 121 -16.14 -18.73 1.71
CA GLU A 121 -16.37 -18.16 3.04
C GLU A 121 -15.57 -16.87 3.24
N GLN A 122 -16.18 -15.88 3.90
CA GLN A 122 -15.49 -14.66 4.29
C GLN A 122 -14.23 -15.01 5.08
N CYS A 123 -13.16 -14.24 4.90
CA CYS A 123 -11.93 -14.38 5.67
C CYS A 123 -12.26 -14.48 7.17
N ARG A 124 -12.09 -15.68 7.74
CA ARG A 124 -12.38 -15.93 9.15
C ARG A 124 -11.23 -15.55 10.04
N VAL A 125 -10.00 -15.57 9.51
CA VAL A 125 -8.80 -15.34 10.31
C VAL A 125 -8.11 -14.05 9.88
N VAL A 126 -7.98 -13.14 10.84
CA VAL A 126 -7.19 -11.91 10.69
C VAL A 126 -5.97 -12.03 11.59
N ALA A 127 -4.80 -12.10 11.01
CA ALA A 127 -3.53 -12.09 11.73
C ALA A 127 -3.04 -10.66 11.91
N ILE A 128 -2.63 -10.31 13.13
CA ILE A 128 -2.02 -9.02 13.45
C ILE A 128 -0.51 -9.23 13.56
N ASP A 129 0.27 -8.47 12.80
CA ASP A 129 1.73 -8.57 12.77
C ASP A 129 2.38 -7.19 12.90
N GLY A 130 3.31 -7.08 13.84
CA GLY A 130 4.12 -5.87 14.06
C GLY A 130 5.42 -5.93 13.27
N LYS A 131 5.72 -4.89 12.52
CA LYS A 131 6.96 -4.79 11.72
C LYS A 131 7.68 -3.48 11.95
N VAL A 132 9.00 -3.57 12.08
CA VAL A 132 9.90 -2.42 12.12
C VAL A 132 10.45 -2.17 10.71
N LEU A 133 10.26 -0.96 10.20
CA LEU A 133 10.87 -0.54 8.93
C LEU A 133 12.34 -0.18 9.16
N ARG A 134 13.22 -1.15 8.99
CA ARG A 134 14.68 -0.98 9.26
C ARG A 134 15.32 0.17 8.48
N GLY A 135 14.83 0.54 7.32
CA GLY A 135 15.33 1.64 6.50
C GLY A 135 14.73 3.01 6.85
N SER A 136 13.84 3.11 7.84
CA SER A 136 13.22 4.38 8.25
C SER A 136 13.95 5.08 9.41
N PHE A 137 15.06 4.52 9.88
CA PHE A 137 15.91 5.18 10.86
C PHE A 137 16.51 6.45 10.26
N ASP A 138 16.27 7.60 10.88
CA ASP A 138 16.85 8.89 10.51
C ASP A 138 17.88 9.31 11.55
N ALA A 139 19.15 8.93 11.31
CA ALA A 139 20.27 9.27 12.17
C ALA A 139 20.52 10.78 12.26
N PHE A 140 19.97 11.58 11.34
CA PHE A 140 20.16 13.03 11.30
C PHE A 140 19.19 13.77 12.24
N HIS A 141 18.02 13.17 12.51
CA HIS A 141 16.97 13.75 13.35
C HIS A 141 16.72 12.92 14.62
N ASP A 142 17.62 12.02 14.99
CA ASP A 142 17.48 11.12 16.16
C ASP A 142 16.16 10.34 16.17
N GLY A 143 15.58 10.12 14.98
CA GLY A 143 14.32 9.40 14.81
C GLY A 143 14.52 7.90 14.86
N SER A 144 13.80 7.21 15.73
CA SER A 144 13.81 5.74 15.78
C SER A 144 13.18 5.15 14.52
N ALA A 145 13.48 3.88 14.25
CA ALA A 145 12.90 3.19 13.11
C ALA A 145 11.37 3.06 13.28
N ARG A 146 10.62 3.47 12.27
CA ARG A 146 9.15 3.42 12.30
C ARG A 146 8.64 2.00 12.47
N GLN A 147 7.67 1.85 13.33
CA GLN A 147 7.02 0.58 13.60
C GLN A 147 5.58 0.62 13.08
N PHE A 148 5.15 -0.46 12.46
CA PHE A 148 3.80 -0.61 11.95
C PHE A 148 3.17 -1.89 12.47
N LEU A 149 1.88 -1.80 12.77
CA LEU A 149 1.03 -2.95 13.02
C LEU A 149 0.13 -3.17 11.80
N SER A 150 0.13 -4.36 11.26
CA SER A 150 -0.64 -4.71 10.07
C SER A 150 -1.66 -5.79 10.38
N ALA A 151 -2.86 -5.63 9.85
CA ALA A 151 -3.89 -6.65 9.85
C ALA A 151 -3.87 -7.40 8.51
N PHE A 152 -3.71 -8.69 8.57
CA PHE A 152 -3.54 -9.57 7.41
C PHE A 152 -4.67 -10.60 7.37
N ALA A 153 -5.41 -10.62 6.27
CA ALA A 153 -6.45 -11.61 6.01
C ALA A 153 -5.81 -12.89 5.50
N ALA A 154 -5.77 -13.94 6.34
CA ALA A 154 -4.99 -15.15 6.09
C ALA A 154 -5.42 -15.89 4.80
N GLU A 155 -6.74 -16.02 4.57
CA GLU A 155 -7.26 -16.78 3.42
C GLU A 155 -7.10 -16.04 2.09
N THR A 156 -6.97 -14.71 2.13
CA THR A 156 -6.83 -13.90 0.92
C THR A 156 -5.39 -13.52 0.64
N ALA A 157 -4.51 -13.73 1.61
CA ALA A 157 -3.16 -13.20 1.59
C ALA A 157 -3.11 -11.67 1.38
N LEU A 158 -4.14 -10.95 1.86
CA LEU A 158 -4.24 -9.49 1.75
C LEU A 158 -3.94 -8.83 3.08
N THR A 159 -3.11 -7.81 3.08
CA THR A 159 -3.07 -6.83 4.17
C THR A 159 -4.30 -5.93 4.02
N ILE A 160 -5.17 -5.92 5.02
CA ILE A 160 -6.44 -5.19 4.97
C ILE A 160 -6.36 -3.81 5.61
N ALA A 161 -5.41 -3.63 6.52
CA ALA A 161 -5.12 -2.33 7.12
C ALA A 161 -3.74 -2.35 7.79
N HIS A 162 -3.20 -1.16 8.06
CA HIS A 162 -2.02 -0.99 8.91
C HIS A 162 -2.12 0.34 9.68
N ILE A 163 -1.40 0.41 10.80
CA ILE A 163 -1.29 1.61 11.61
C ILE A 163 0.17 1.80 12.04
N GLU A 164 0.65 3.03 12.01
CA GLU A 164 1.96 3.38 12.56
C GLU A 164 1.89 3.40 14.09
N ILE A 165 2.85 2.77 14.74
CA ILE A 165 2.97 2.77 16.20
C ILE A 165 3.83 3.97 16.59
N ASP A 166 3.26 4.86 17.40
CA ASP A 166 3.98 6.04 17.90
C ASP A 166 5.13 5.60 18.80
N GLU A 167 6.28 6.27 18.72
CA GLU A 167 7.49 5.95 19.50
C GLU A 167 7.24 5.87 21.01
N LYS A 168 6.26 6.63 21.50
CA LYS A 168 5.86 6.69 22.91
C LYS A 168 4.71 5.74 23.27
N SER A 169 4.18 5.03 22.29
CA SER A 169 3.08 4.07 22.45
C SER A 169 3.59 2.63 22.41
N ASN A 170 2.81 1.71 22.92
CA ASN A 170 3.09 0.28 22.77
C ASN A 170 2.13 -0.35 21.72
N GLU A 171 2.40 -1.58 21.37
CA GLU A 171 1.62 -2.32 20.36
C GLU A 171 0.14 -2.53 20.76
N ILE A 172 -0.19 -2.50 22.06
CA ILE A 172 -1.54 -2.82 22.55
C ILE A 172 -2.56 -1.72 22.20
N PRO A 173 -2.33 -0.42 22.50
CA PRO A 173 -3.24 0.64 22.06
C PRO A 173 -3.37 0.73 20.53
N ALA A 174 -2.26 0.55 19.80
CA ALA A 174 -2.28 0.54 18.34
C ALA A 174 -3.10 -0.63 17.81
N ALA A 175 -2.99 -1.83 18.41
CA ALA A 175 -3.81 -2.98 18.05
C ALA A 175 -5.30 -2.72 18.32
N GLN A 176 -5.64 -2.13 19.46
CA GLN A 176 -7.03 -1.79 19.80
C GLN A 176 -7.61 -0.79 18.80
N GLN A 177 -6.85 0.24 18.44
CA GLN A 177 -7.25 1.21 17.43
C GLN A 177 -7.44 0.54 16.06
N LEU A 178 -6.47 -0.26 15.61
CA LEU A 178 -6.55 -0.97 14.33
C LEU A 178 -7.77 -1.90 14.27
N LEU A 179 -8.05 -2.63 15.35
CA LEU A 179 -9.19 -3.53 15.43
C LEU A 179 -10.53 -2.78 15.47
N ALA A 180 -10.59 -1.61 16.11
CA ALA A 180 -11.80 -0.79 16.14
C ALA A 180 -12.19 -0.22 14.78
N GLU A 181 -11.21 -0.04 13.89
CA GLU A 181 -11.41 0.47 12.53
C GLU A 181 -11.79 -0.61 11.50
N LEU A 182 -11.71 -1.89 11.88
CA LEU A 182 -12.00 -3.02 11.00
C LEU A 182 -13.37 -3.63 11.34
N ASP A 183 -14.12 -4.00 10.30
CA ASP A 183 -15.29 -4.86 10.48
C ASP A 183 -14.82 -6.30 10.73
N LEU A 184 -14.85 -6.70 11.99
CA LEU A 184 -14.39 -8.00 12.47
C LEU A 184 -15.54 -8.94 12.85
N ALA A 185 -16.79 -8.59 12.52
CA ALA A 185 -17.94 -9.43 12.83
C ALA A 185 -17.76 -10.85 12.26
N GLY A 186 -17.80 -11.86 13.12
CA GLY A 186 -17.61 -13.26 12.74
C GLY A 186 -16.19 -13.68 12.38
N ARG A 187 -15.17 -12.85 12.66
CA ARG A 187 -13.76 -13.15 12.38
C ARG A 187 -12.98 -13.53 13.61
N ILE A 188 -11.98 -14.38 13.44
CA ILE A 188 -11.03 -14.79 14.48
C ILE A 188 -9.77 -13.92 14.32
N VAL A 189 -9.41 -13.18 15.35
CA VAL A 189 -8.18 -12.39 15.36
C VAL A 189 -7.06 -13.18 16.03
N THR A 190 -5.94 -13.37 15.33
CA THR A 190 -4.76 -14.03 15.86
C THR A 190 -3.57 -13.08 15.89
N PRO A 191 -3.04 -12.74 17.06
CA PRO A 191 -1.82 -11.96 17.14
C PRO A 191 -0.62 -12.85 16.81
N SER A 192 0.18 -12.51 15.79
CA SER A 192 1.41 -13.24 15.49
C SER A 192 2.58 -12.80 16.38
N THR A 193 2.60 -11.54 16.81
CA THR A 193 3.70 -10.94 17.58
C THR A 193 3.37 -10.73 19.07
N VAL A 194 2.10 -10.62 19.45
CA VAL A 194 1.64 -10.38 20.84
C VAL A 194 1.90 -11.58 21.77
N LYS A 195 2.39 -12.70 21.25
CA LYS A 195 2.72 -13.90 22.07
C LYS A 195 3.75 -13.65 23.17
N LYS A 196 4.52 -12.58 23.14
CA LYS A 196 5.56 -12.32 24.17
C LYS A 196 5.03 -11.61 25.42
N HIS A 197 3.93 -10.90 25.36
CA HIS A 197 3.45 -10.08 26.50
C HIS A 197 2.15 -10.57 27.15
N LEU A 198 1.45 -11.53 26.55
CA LEU A 198 0.27 -12.16 27.15
C LEU A 198 0.59 -13.42 27.96
N ARG A 199 1.84 -13.72 28.21
CA ARG A 199 2.26 -14.70 29.20
C ARG A 199 2.45 -14.02 30.53
N SER A 200 1.36 -13.97 31.31
CA SER A 200 1.37 -14.20 32.75
C SER A 200 0.57 -13.21 33.55
N PRO A 201 0.24 -13.49 34.80
CA PRO A 201 0.29 -14.76 35.51
C PRO A 201 -1.09 -15.16 36.03
N GLY A 202 -1.32 -16.42 36.16
CA GLY A 202 -2.48 -16.90 36.90
C GLY A 202 -3.14 -18.08 36.17
N GLN A 203 -2.59 -19.28 36.41
CA GLN A 203 -3.29 -20.51 36.20
C GLN A 203 -4.61 -20.48 36.95
N GLY A 204 -5.70 -20.44 36.22
CA GLY A 204 -7.04 -20.74 36.70
C GLY A 204 -7.59 -21.79 35.74
N ALA A 205 -7.65 -23.02 36.23
CA ALA A 205 -8.20 -24.17 35.55
C ALA A 205 -9.62 -23.86 35.04
N TRP A 206 -9.86 -24.19 33.79
CA TRP A 206 -11.21 -24.37 33.27
C TRP A 206 -11.48 -25.88 33.31
N THR A 207 -12.29 -26.31 34.28
CA THR A 207 -13.04 -27.57 34.24
C THR A 207 -14.26 -27.39 33.38
#